data_a527c9ed0b9c6ffa591f9234ee1fab11
#
_entry.id   a527c9ed0b9c6ffa591f9234ee1fab11
#
_cell.length_a   1.000
_cell.length_b   1.000
_cell.length_c   1.000
_cell.angle_alpha   90.00
_cell.angle_beta   90.00
_cell.angle_gamma   90.00
#
_symmetry.space_group_name_H-M   'P 1'
#
loop_
_entity.id
_entity.type
_entity.pdbx_description
1 polymer ?
#
loop_
_entity_poly.entity_id
_entity_poly.type
_entity_poly.pdbx_seq_one_letter_code
_entity_poly.pdbx_strand_id
1 'polypeptide(L)'
;SSFSTTTVILSASTTFWVNPTKSPKTSYYLNSFSQSVKEIFENFRFAEQIQRLDKANLLFKVTKEFAGIDFAGVGNLEMGYIFEHLIFKFAESSNETAGEHFTPREVIKLMVHLLFAEDSEIFKEGIIKSLYDPACGTGGMLSTADEYFREHNPDKSAVLRLYGQELN
;
A
#
# COMPACT_ATOMS: atom_id res chain seq x y z
N SER A 1 -0.16 -16.79 -8.06
CA SER A 1 -1.36 -15.94 -8.24
C SER A 1 -1.49 -15.04 -7.03
N SER A 2 -0.78 -13.92 -7.09
CA SER A 2 -0.87 -12.89 -6.06
C SER A 2 -2.06 -11.99 -6.36
N PHE A 3 -3.22 -12.33 -5.81
CA PHE A 3 -4.29 -11.34 -5.70
C PHE A 3 -3.83 -10.30 -4.69
N SER A 4 -3.77 -9.04 -5.13
CA SER A 4 -3.44 -7.92 -4.24
C SER A 4 -4.44 -7.90 -3.08
N THR A 5 -3.94 -7.98 -1.87
CA THR A 5 -4.73 -7.92 -0.63
C THR A 5 -5.66 -6.70 -0.60
N THR A 6 -5.21 -5.60 -1.19
CA THR A 6 -5.96 -4.35 -1.29
C THR A 6 -7.18 -4.47 -2.20
N THR A 7 -7.08 -5.17 -3.33
CA THR A 7 -8.19 -5.40 -4.26
C THR A 7 -9.28 -6.26 -3.62
N VAL A 8 -8.89 -7.27 -2.84
CA VAL A 8 -9.85 -8.13 -2.13
C VAL A 8 -10.60 -7.35 -1.05
N ILE A 9 -9.95 -6.46 -0.33
CA ILE A 9 -10.58 -5.61 0.69
C ILE A 9 -11.64 -4.69 0.07
N LEU A 10 -11.40 -4.16 -1.11
CA LEU A 10 -12.27 -3.19 -1.75
C LEU A 10 -13.36 -3.84 -2.61
N SER A 11 -13.13 -4.96 -3.28
CA SER A 11 -14.10 -5.61 -4.16
C SER A 11 -15.22 -6.37 -3.43
N ALA A 12 -14.96 -6.87 -2.23
CA ALA A 12 -15.98 -7.53 -1.41
C ALA A 12 -16.97 -6.56 -0.76
N SER A 13 -16.81 -5.26 -0.97
CA SER A 13 -17.45 -4.23 -0.15
C SER A 13 -18.87 -3.87 -0.55
N THR A 14 -19.28 -4.04 -1.81
CA THR A 14 -20.53 -3.43 -2.28
C THR A 14 -21.79 -4.04 -1.68
N THR A 15 -21.77 -5.33 -1.33
CA THR A 15 -22.96 -6.02 -0.81
C THR A 15 -22.93 -6.19 0.73
N PHE A 16 -21.76 -6.12 1.34
CA PHE A 16 -21.56 -6.48 2.74
C PHE A 16 -21.67 -5.30 3.70
N TRP A 17 -21.34 -4.09 3.25
CA TRP A 17 -21.31 -2.88 4.09
C TRP A 17 -22.63 -2.11 4.16
N VAL A 18 -23.64 -2.50 3.39
CA VAL A 18 -24.92 -1.79 3.28
C VAL A 18 -25.80 -1.89 4.55
N ASN A 19 -25.40 -2.68 5.56
CA ASN A 19 -26.19 -2.79 6.78
C ASN A 19 -25.33 -2.56 8.03
N PRO A 20 -25.13 -1.30 8.45
CA PRO A 20 -24.22 -0.93 9.55
C PRO A 20 -24.72 -1.34 10.95
N THR A 21 -25.97 -1.81 11.09
CA THR A 21 -26.58 -2.04 12.40
C THR A 21 -26.21 -3.37 13.06
N LYS A 22 -25.32 -4.19 12.47
CA LYS A 22 -24.88 -5.47 13.07
C LYS A 22 -23.36 -5.63 13.00
N SER A 23 -22.70 -5.13 14.02
CA SER A 23 -21.29 -5.31 14.38
C SER A 23 -20.67 -6.72 14.17
N PRO A 24 -21.40 -7.85 14.20
CA PRO A 24 -20.82 -9.18 14.00
C PRO A 24 -20.22 -9.41 12.61
N LYS A 25 -20.73 -8.77 11.57
CA LYS A 25 -20.34 -9.08 10.17
C LYS A 25 -18.91 -8.66 9.81
N THR A 26 -18.44 -7.55 10.35
CA THR A 26 -17.07 -7.08 10.14
C THR A 26 -16.04 -8.05 10.72
N SER A 27 -16.32 -8.61 11.89
CA SER A 27 -15.48 -9.60 12.52
C SER A 27 -15.39 -10.90 11.71
N TYR A 28 -16.50 -11.37 11.15
CA TYR A 28 -16.49 -12.55 10.27
C TYR A 28 -15.66 -12.32 9.01
N TYR A 29 -15.76 -11.14 8.41
CA TYR A 29 -15.01 -10.80 7.21
C TYR A 29 -13.50 -10.75 7.48
N LEU A 30 -13.08 -10.06 8.52
CA LEU A 30 -11.67 -9.99 8.93
C LEU A 30 -11.10 -11.38 9.29
N ASN A 31 -11.92 -12.25 9.87
CA ASN A 31 -11.54 -13.61 10.21
C ASN A 31 -11.37 -14.54 9.00
N SER A 32 -11.86 -14.16 7.82
CA SER A 32 -11.70 -14.94 6.59
C SER A 32 -10.31 -14.80 5.93
N PHE A 33 -9.52 -13.82 6.34
CA PHE A 33 -8.17 -13.60 5.82
C PHE A 33 -7.13 -14.56 6.43
N SER A 34 -6.00 -14.68 5.74
CA SER A 34 -4.82 -15.41 6.27
C SER A 34 -4.30 -14.74 7.55
N GLN A 35 -3.56 -15.49 8.36
CA GLN A 35 -3.01 -14.97 9.63
C GLN A 35 -2.15 -13.72 9.42
N SER A 36 -1.28 -13.72 8.40
CA SER A 36 -0.43 -12.57 8.08
C SER A 36 -1.22 -11.29 7.76
N VAL A 37 -2.38 -11.43 7.10
CA VAL A 37 -3.26 -10.29 6.81
C VAL A 37 -3.99 -9.81 8.05
N LYS A 38 -4.40 -10.73 8.94
CA LYS A 38 -5.02 -10.36 10.22
C LYS A 38 -4.06 -9.55 11.09
N GLU A 39 -2.80 -9.95 11.18
CA GLU A 39 -1.76 -9.22 11.91
C GLU A 39 -1.58 -7.78 11.39
N ILE A 40 -1.69 -7.56 10.07
CA ILE A 40 -1.69 -6.21 9.50
C ILE A 40 -2.86 -5.38 10.03
N PHE A 41 -4.08 -5.92 10.03
CA PHE A 41 -5.26 -5.21 10.57
C PHE A 41 -5.16 -4.94 12.06
N GLU A 42 -4.59 -5.85 12.83
CA GLU A 42 -4.35 -5.69 14.26
C GLU A 42 -3.33 -4.58 14.53
N ASN A 43 -2.21 -4.56 13.80
CA ASN A 43 -1.17 -3.53 13.91
C ASN A 43 -1.72 -2.13 13.60
N PHE A 44 -2.59 -2.00 12.63
CA PHE A 44 -3.30 -0.75 12.31
C PHE A 44 -4.42 -0.42 13.29
N ARG A 45 -4.70 -1.26 14.31
CA ARG A 45 -5.84 -1.10 15.23
C ARG A 45 -7.15 -0.83 14.48
N PHE A 46 -7.35 -1.58 13.40
CA PHE A 46 -8.44 -1.32 12.45
C PHE A 46 -9.81 -1.37 13.11
N ALA A 47 -10.02 -2.28 14.05
CA ALA A 47 -11.28 -2.39 14.81
C ALA A 47 -11.59 -1.11 15.61
N GLU A 48 -10.57 -0.48 16.20
CA GLU A 48 -10.75 0.78 16.93
C GLU A 48 -11.13 1.93 15.98
N GLN A 49 -10.55 1.98 14.78
CA GLN A 49 -10.89 3.00 13.78
C GLN A 49 -12.34 2.84 13.30
N ILE A 50 -12.80 1.61 13.07
CA ILE A 50 -14.20 1.33 12.74
C ILE A 50 -15.12 1.85 13.85
N GLN A 51 -14.82 1.54 15.12
CA GLN A 51 -15.61 2.01 16.24
C GLN A 51 -15.65 3.54 16.37
N ARG A 52 -14.52 4.21 16.10
CA ARG A 52 -14.44 5.68 16.08
C ARG A 52 -15.32 6.29 14.99
N LEU A 53 -15.28 5.74 13.78
CA LEU A 53 -16.13 6.16 12.67
C LEU A 53 -17.61 5.93 12.95
N ASP A 54 -17.95 4.80 13.56
CA ASP A 54 -19.33 4.45 13.93
C ASP A 54 -19.89 5.41 14.99
N LYS A 55 -19.13 5.67 16.05
CA LYS A 55 -19.49 6.65 17.10
C LYS A 55 -19.68 8.07 16.54
N ALA A 56 -18.91 8.43 15.50
CA ALA A 56 -19.02 9.72 14.83
C ALA A 56 -20.15 9.77 13.76
N ASN A 57 -20.89 8.68 13.55
CA ASN A 57 -21.87 8.51 12.46
C ASN A 57 -21.27 8.74 11.06
N LEU A 58 -20.00 8.47 10.89
CA LEU A 58 -19.27 8.63 9.64
C LEU A 58 -19.04 7.30 8.89
N LEU A 59 -19.13 6.15 9.58
CA LEU A 59 -18.84 4.84 9.00
C LEU A 59 -19.62 4.58 7.72
N PHE A 60 -20.93 4.81 7.74
CA PHE A 60 -21.77 4.62 6.55
C PHE A 60 -21.42 5.57 5.41
N LYS A 61 -21.14 6.84 5.72
CA LYS A 61 -20.76 7.83 4.69
C LYS A 61 -19.46 7.46 4.00
N VAL A 62 -18.42 7.16 4.78
CA VAL A 62 -17.12 6.75 4.26
C VAL A 62 -17.26 5.49 3.42
N THR A 63 -17.92 4.47 3.93
CA THR A 63 -18.12 3.20 3.22
C THR A 63 -18.86 3.39 1.89
N LYS A 64 -19.90 4.24 1.88
CA LYS A 64 -20.68 4.53 0.68
C LYS A 64 -19.84 5.20 -0.40
N GLU A 65 -19.00 6.16 -0.04
CA GLU A 65 -18.10 6.82 -0.99
C GLU A 65 -17.13 5.83 -1.63
N PHE A 66 -16.48 4.99 -0.82
CA PHE A 66 -15.56 3.97 -1.32
C PHE A 66 -16.25 2.86 -2.13
N ALA A 67 -17.49 2.49 -1.78
CA ALA A 67 -18.24 1.47 -2.51
C ALA A 67 -18.61 1.89 -3.94
N GLY A 68 -18.62 3.19 -4.22
CA GLY A 68 -18.85 3.73 -5.57
C GLY A 68 -17.62 3.74 -6.48
N ILE A 69 -16.43 3.40 -5.96
CA ILE A 69 -15.18 3.44 -6.71
C ILE A 69 -14.84 2.03 -7.20
N ASP A 70 -14.66 1.88 -8.51
CA ASP A 70 -14.18 0.61 -9.08
C ASP A 70 -12.65 0.56 -9.06
N PHE A 71 -12.10 -0.32 -8.23
CA PHE A 71 -10.67 -0.58 -8.13
C PHE A 71 -10.22 -1.84 -8.89
N ALA A 72 -11.10 -2.51 -9.61
CA ALA A 72 -10.80 -3.82 -10.21
C ALA A 72 -9.68 -3.76 -11.27
N GLY A 73 -9.50 -2.61 -11.92
CA GLY A 73 -8.44 -2.39 -12.91
C GLY A 73 -7.17 -1.73 -12.36
N VAL A 74 -7.14 -1.38 -11.07
CA VAL A 74 -6.04 -0.63 -10.48
C VAL A 74 -4.92 -1.57 -10.05
N GLY A 75 -3.73 -1.41 -10.63
CA GLY A 75 -2.53 -2.16 -10.27
C GLY A 75 -1.95 -1.72 -8.92
N ASN A 76 -1.00 -2.52 -8.40
CA ASN A 76 -0.36 -2.22 -7.10
C ASN A 76 0.35 -0.87 -7.09
N LEU A 77 1.00 -0.53 -8.21
CA LEU A 77 1.69 0.75 -8.37
C LEU A 77 0.72 1.93 -8.35
N GLU A 78 -0.34 1.84 -9.13
CA GLU A 78 -1.39 2.87 -9.20
C GLU A 78 -2.10 3.01 -7.85
N MET A 79 -2.32 1.90 -7.14
CA MET A 79 -2.86 1.94 -5.79
C MET A 79 -1.91 2.67 -4.83
N GLY A 80 -0.60 2.45 -4.95
CA GLY A 80 0.42 3.22 -4.22
C GLY A 80 0.30 4.72 -4.48
N TYR A 81 0.09 5.13 -5.74
CA TYR A 81 -0.12 6.53 -6.11
C TYR A 81 -1.37 7.14 -5.48
N ILE A 82 -2.46 6.39 -5.42
CA ILE A 82 -3.70 6.83 -4.78
C ILE A 82 -3.45 7.09 -3.28
N PHE A 83 -2.78 6.17 -2.60
CA PHE A 83 -2.46 6.33 -1.17
C PHE A 83 -1.54 7.52 -0.90
N GLU A 84 -0.48 7.68 -1.69
CA GLU A 84 0.42 8.82 -1.56
C GLU A 84 -0.33 10.15 -1.76
N HIS A 85 -1.20 10.21 -2.76
CA HIS A 85 -2.01 11.40 -3.01
C HIS A 85 -2.97 11.70 -1.85
N LEU A 86 -3.57 10.67 -1.25
CA LEU A 86 -4.43 10.82 -0.08
C LEU A 86 -3.64 11.33 1.12
N ILE A 87 -2.46 10.78 1.40
CA ILE A 87 -1.58 11.25 2.49
C ILE A 87 -1.21 12.72 2.28
N PHE A 88 -0.82 13.09 1.05
CA PHE A 88 -0.52 14.47 0.71
C PHE A 88 -1.72 15.40 0.97
N LYS A 89 -2.93 15.01 0.54
CA LYS A 89 -4.15 15.78 0.76
C LYS A 89 -4.52 15.90 2.24
N PHE A 90 -4.31 14.87 3.03
CA PHE A 90 -4.53 14.93 4.47
C PHE A 90 -3.52 15.85 5.17
N ALA A 91 -2.24 15.78 4.83
CA ALA A 91 -1.21 16.67 5.34
C ALA A 91 -1.52 18.15 4.99
N GLU A 92 -1.91 18.41 3.74
CA GLU A 92 -2.34 19.75 3.30
C GLU A 92 -3.53 20.28 4.12
N SER A 93 -4.52 19.42 4.40
CA SER A 93 -5.73 19.81 5.15
C SER A 93 -5.50 20.01 6.64
N SER A 94 -4.48 19.36 7.21
CA SER A 94 -4.11 19.48 8.64
C SER A 94 -3.08 20.57 8.92
N ASN A 95 -2.66 21.35 7.92
CA ASN A 95 -1.55 22.31 8.01
C ASN A 95 -0.21 21.67 8.44
N GLU A 96 -0.07 20.39 8.25
CA GLU A 96 1.20 19.69 8.43
C GLU A 96 2.10 19.92 7.21
N THR A 97 3.41 19.90 7.42
CA THR A 97 4.38 20.10 6.34
C THR A 97 4.32 18.90 5.40
N ALA A 98 3.69 19.07 4.23
CA ALA A 98 3.53 17.99 3.25
C ALA A 98 4.85 17.31 2.86
N GLY A 99 5.97 18.04 2.96
CA GLY A 99 7.31 17.51 2.70
C GLY A 99 7.84 16.51 3.72
N GLU A 100 7.21 16.39 4.90
CA GLU A 100 7.60 15.38 5.90
C GLU A 100 7.02 13.98 5.56
N HIS A 101 6.01 13.94 4.71
CA HIS A 101 5.28 12.69 4.41
C HIS A 101 5.36 12.26 2.94
N PHE A 102 6.01 13.07 2.10
CA PHE A 102 5.98 12.83 0.66
C PHE A 102 7.29 13.20 -0.03
N THR A 103 7.90 12.23 -0.69
CA THR A 103 9.04 12.46 -1.61
C THR A 103 8.53 12.47 -3.04
N PRO A 104 8.78 13.54 -3.83
CA PRO A 104 8.36 13.60 -5.23
C PRO A 104 8.88 12.41 -6.03
N ARG A 105 8.03 11.85 -6.88
CA ARG A 105 8.37 10.64 -7.65
C ARG A 105 9.52 10.80 -8.61
N GLU A 106 9.67 11.99 -9.18
CA GLU A 106 10.78 12.31 -10.06
C GLU A 106 12.12 12.22 -9.33
N VAL A 107 12.12 12.62 -8.05
CA VAL A 107 13.28 12.49 -7.16
C VAL A 107 13.53 11.00 -6.85
N ILE A 108 12.48 10.26 -6.50
CA ILE A 108 12.57 8.81 -6.25
C ILE A 108 13.12 8.08 -7.49
N LYS A 109 12.58 8.36 -8.68
CA LYS A 109 13.06 7.78 -9.93
C LYS A 109 14.54 8.10 -10.16
N LEU A 110 14.93 9.34 -9.97
CA LEU A 110 16.34 9.74 -10.10
C LEU A 110 17.22 8.95 -9.12
N MET A 111 16.82 8.84 -7.86
CA MET A 111 17.57 8.08 -6.85
C MET A 111 17.69 6.60 -7.22
N VAL A 112 16.62 5.99 -7.68
CA VAL A 112 16.61 4.59 -8.14
C VAL A 112 17.54 4.40 -9.34
N HIS A 113 17.47 5.28 -10.35
CA HIS A 113 18.34 5.21 -11.51
C HIS A 113 19.81 5.36 -11.12
N LEU A 114 20.14 6.28 -10.23
CA LEU A 114 21.51 6.46 -9.74
C LEU A 114 21.99 5.23 -8.95
N LEU A 115 21.12 4.65 -8.11
CA LEU A 115 21.44 3.47 -7.30
C LEU A 115 21.80 2.25 -8.17
N PHE A 116 21.07 2.05 -9.28
CA PHE A 116 21.29 0.92 -10.17
C PHE A 116 22.29 1.21 -11.32
N ALA A 117 22.62 2.46 -11.56
CA ALA A 117 23.49 2.86 -12.67
C ALA A 117 24.89 2.24 -12.59
N GLU A 118 25.44 2.04 -11.39
CA GLU A 118 26.77 1.50 -11.17
C GLU A 118 26.79 -0.02 -10.89
N ASP A 119 25.63 -0.65 -10.62
CA ASP A 119 25.53 -2.08 -10.33
C ASP A 119 24.92 -2.86 -11.50
N SER A 120 25.62 -2.89 -12.64
CA SER A 120 25.19 -3.68 -13.81
C SER A 120 25.11 -5.19 -13.53
N GLU A 121 25.70 -5.65 -12.44
CA GLU A 121 25.68 -7.06 -12.05
C GLU A 121 24.35 -7.51 -11.45
N ILE A 122 23.52 -6.56 -10.99
CA ILE A 122 22.24 -6.86 -10.37
C ILE A 122 21.27 -7.61 -11.30
N PHE A 123 21.44 -7.46 -12.62
CA PHE A 123 20.60 -8.09 -13.64
C PHE A 123 21.18 -9.41 -14.19
N LYS A 124 22.35 -9.86 -13.71
CA LYS A 124 22.94 -11.13 -14.16
C LYS A 124 22.13 -12.32 -13.67
N GLU A 125 22.09 -13.36 -14.49
CA GLU A 125 21.41 -14.62 -14.20
C GLU A 125 21.88 -15.20 -12.85
N GLY A 126 20.92 -15.66 -12.05
CA GLY A 126 21.15 -16.31 -10.75
C GLY A 126 21.56 -15.37 -9.61
N ILE A 127 21.66 -14.07 -9.85
CA ILE A 127 21.98 -13.11 -8.81
C ILE A 127 20.79 -12.87 -7.88
N ILE A 128 21.07 -12.84 -6.58
CA ILE A 128 20.12 -12.44 -5.54
C ILE A 128 20.72 -11.23 -4.82
N LYS A 129 20.05 -10.11 -4.92
CA LYS A 129 20.42 -8.86 -4.22
C LYS A 129 19.32 -8.46 -3.24
N SER A 130 19.71 -7.67 -2.27
CA SER A 130 18.78 -7.08 -1.29
C SER A 130 18.88 -5.57 -1.34
N LEU A 131 17.72 -4.92 -1.35
CA LEU A 131 17.60 -3.48 -1.18
C LEU A 131 16.92 -3.20 0.16
N TYR A 132 17.54 -2.36 0.97
CA TYR A 132 17.02 -1.98 2.28
C TYR A 132 16.85 -0.47 2.36
N ASP A 133 15.66 -0.05 2.74
CA ASP A 133 15.33 1.34 3.01
C ASP A 133 15.04 1.50 4.52
N PRO A 134 15.93 2.14 5.29
CA PRO A 134 15.78 2.29 6.74
C PRO A 134 14.77 3.37 7.16
N ALA A 135 14.24 4.14 6.23
CA ALA A 135 13.28 5.21 6.44
C ALA A 135 12.27 5.23 5.30
N CYS A 136 11.63 4.06 5.07
CA CYS A 136 10.89 3.80 3.85
C CYS A 136 9.58 4.59 3.69
N GLY A 137 9.08 5.21 4.75
CA GLY A 137 7.80 5.90 4.72
C GLY A 137 6.71 4.97 4.18
N THR A 138 6.04 5.41 3.12
CA THR A 138 5.01 4.61 2.41
C THR A 138 5.58 3.55 1.46
N GLY A 139 6.89 3.40 1.37
CA GLY A 139 7.56 2.43 0.52
C GLY A 139 7.74 2.87 -0.94
N GLY A 140 7.62 4.17 -1.23
CA GLY A 140 7.73 4.71 -2.59
C GLY A 140 9.06 4.39 -3.27
N MET A 141 10.18 4.48 -2.53
CA MET A 141 11.51 4.14 -3.03
C MET A 141 11.60 2.64 -3.39
N LEU A 142 11.12 1.76 -2.50
CA LEU A 142 11.15 0.32 -2.70
C LEU A 142 10.25 -0.12 -3.87
N SER A 143 9.05 0.45 -4.00
CA SER A 143 8.12 0.12 -5.09
C SER A 143 8.67 0.55 -6.45
N THR A 144 9.26 1.74 -6.54
CA THR A 144 9.90 2.23 -7.77
C THR A 144 11.15 1.41 -8.13
N ALA A 145 11.92 0.99 -7.13
CA ALA A 145 13.07 0.12 -7.35
C ALA A 145 12.66 -1.27 -7.87
N ASP A 146 11.58 -1.85 -7.34
CA ASP A 146 11.03 -3.12 -7.83
C ASP A 146 10.55 -3.02 -9.29
N GLU A 147 9.86 -1.93 -9.62
CA GLU A 147 9.41 -1.65 -10.98
C GLU A 147 10.59 -1.54 -11.95
N TYR A 148 11.57 -0.69 -11.62
CA TYR A 148 12.78 -0.53 -12.41
C TYR A 148 13.52 -1.85 -12.61
N PHE A 149 13.68 -2.63 -11.54
CA PHE A 149 14.34 -3.92 -11.60
C PHE A 149 13.59 -4.90 -12.51
N ARG A 150 12.27 -4.98 -12.43
CA ARG A 150 11.45 -5.86 -13.29
C ARG A 150 11.51 -5.48 -14.75
N GLU A 151 11.50 -4.19 -15.06
CA GLU A 151 11.63 -3.69 -16.43
C GLU A 151 12.96 -4.09 -17.07
N HIS A 152 14.05 -4.12 -16.27
CA HIS A 152 15.40 -4.45 -16.74
C HIS A 152 15.78 -5.94 -16.55
N ASN A 153 14.89 -6.76 -16.01
CA ASN A 153 15.04 -8.19 -15.77
C ASN A 153 13.89 -8.99 -16.39
N PRO A 154 13.69 -8.92 -17.73
CA PRO A 154 12.52 -9.53 -18.40
C PRO A 154 12.51 -11.06 -18.26
N ASP A 155 13.67 -11.68 -18.21
CA ASP A 155 13.81 -13.14 -18.09
C ASP A 155 13.61 -13.66 -16.67
N LYS A 156 13.43 -12.75 -15.69
CA LYS A 156 13.28 -13.09 -14.25
C LYS A 156 14.42 -13.99 -13.72
N SER A 157 15.58 -13.86 -14.32
CA SER A 157 16.76 -14.66 -13.98
C SER A 157 17.47 -14.18 -12.70
N ALA A 158 17.30 -12.90 -12.36
CA ALA A 158 17.79 -12.30 -11.13
C ALA A 158 16.65 -12.07 -10.13
N VAL A 159 16.99 -11.95 -8.85
CA VAL A 159 16.02 -11.73 -7.76
C VAL A 159 16.42 -10.53 -6.92
N LEU A 160 15.51 -9.57 -6.78
CA LEU A 160 15.65 -8.46 -5.85
C LEU A 160 14.74 -8.68 -4.63
N ARG A 161 15.34 -8.68 -3.43
CA ARG A 161 14.61 -8.74 -2.16
C ARG A 161 14.54 -7.35 -1.55
N LEU A 162 13.33 -6.91 -1.23
CA LEU A 162 13.08 -5.59 -0.67
C LEU A 162 12.83 -5.68 0.83
N TYR A 163 13.46 -4.80 1.57
CA TYR A 163 13.27 -4.64 3.00
C TYR A 163 13.07 -3.16 3.31
N GLY A 164 12.06 -2.85 4.09
CA GLY A 164 11.77 -1.49 4.55
C GLY A 164 11.64 -1.44 6.05
N GLN A 165 12.04 -0.33 6.63
CA GLN A 165 11.83 -0.01 8.02
C GLN A 165 11.31 1.42 8.11
N GLU A 166 10.34 1.64 9.00
CA GLU A 166 9.80 2.95 9.32
C GLU A 166 9.62 3.08 10.83
N LEU A 167 9.79 4.28 11.35
CA LEU A 167 9.69 4.55 12.79
C LEU A 167 8.23 4.71 13.26
N ASN A 168 7.35 5.23 12.38
CA ASN A 168 5.95 5.55 12.69
C ASN A 168 4.97 4.57 12.04
#